data_b33c72827289d75b86b2fac2d1d43c39
#
_entry.id   b33c72827289d75b86b2fac2d1d43c39
#
_cell.length_a   1.000
_cell.length_b   1.000
_cell.length_c   1.000
_cell.angle_alpha   90.00
_cell.angle_beta   90.00
_cell.angle_gamma   90.00
#
_symmetry.space_group_name_H-M   'P 1'
#
loop_
_entity.id
_entity.type
_entity.pdbx_description
1 polymer ?
#
loop_
_entity_poly.entity_id
_entity_poly.type
_entity_poly.pdbx_seq_one_letter_code
_entity_poly.pdbx_strand_id
1 'polypeptide(L)'
;MFQKLYDWTVSWARSPKATLALGTISFVESSVFPIPADVLFIPMCAARPERAMRLAGIATVTSVLGGIFGWLIGHFAFDYVARPILEFYHKLDAFEALRAEAAGSPWIILLLLVTSGLAHLPPMKVVTILSGLIGFSLPLFILSAIVARGARFYALAWALRYNRLRIAEMV
;
A
#
# COMPACT_ATOMS: atom_id res chain seq x y z
N MET A 1 -9.88 -25.79 13.44
CA MET A 1 -9.97 -25.20 12.11
C MET A 1 -9.01 -24.00 11.96
N PHE A 2 -9.01 -23.03 12.88
CA PHE A 2 -8.09 -21.88 12.87
C PHE A 2 -6.60 -22.26 12.90
N GLN A 3 -6.22 -23.28 13.66
CA GLN A 3 -4.82 -23.71 13.78
C GLN A 3 -4.26 -24.25 12.45
N LYS A 4 -5.05 -25.05 11.72
CA LYS A 4 -4.66 -25.54 10.38
C LYS A 4 -4.49 -24.41 9.37
N LEU A 5 -5.35 -23.40 9.42
CA LEU A 5 -5.25 -22.22 8.56
C LEU A 5 -4.01 -21.38 8.92
N TYR A 6 -3.75 -21.22 10.21
CA TYR A 6 -2.53 -20.55 10.69
C TYR A 6 -1.26 -21.28 10.26
N ASP A 7 -1.19 -22.59 10.49
CA ASP A 7 -0.03 -23.43 10.11
C ASP A 7 0.20 -23.41 8.59
N TRP A 8 -0.88 -23.46 7.80
CA TRP A 8 -0.81 -23.34 6.35
C TRP A 8 -0.27 -21.96 5.94
N THR A 9 -0.79 -20.89 6.52
CA THR A 9 -0.34 -19.50 6.24
C THR A 9 1.13 -19.31 6.61
N VAL A 10 1.56 -19.84 7.76
CA VAL A 10 2.96 -19.78 8.22
C VAL A 10 3.88 -20.60 7.33
N SER A 11 3.46 -21.81 6.92
CA SER A 11 4.25 -22.66 6.02
C SER A 11 4.43 -21.99 4.65
N TRP A 12 3.34 -21.40 4.12
CA TRP A 12 3.37 -20.70 2.86
C TRP A 12 4.19 -19.38 2.94
N ALA A 13 4.07 -18.64 4.03
CA ALA A 13 4.85 -17.43 4.31
C ALA A 13 6.37 -17.69 4.37
N ARG A 14 6.77 -18.94 4.62
CA ARG A 14 8.19 -19.37 4.60
C ARG A 14 8.73 -19.66 3.20
N SER A 15 7.87 -19.79 2.21
CA SER A 15 8.31 -20.10 0.86
C SER A 15 8.98 -18.88 0.18
N PRO A 16 9.93 -19.09 -0.75
CA PRO A 16 10.51 -17.99 -1.53
C PRO A 16 9.45 -17.28 -2.40
N LYS A 17 8.39 -18.00 -2.79
CA LYS A 17 7.26 -17.47 -3.58
C LYS A 17 6.43 -16.46 -2.78
N ALA A 18 6.39 -16.56 -1.45
CA ALA A 18 5.66 -15.62 -0.61
C ALA A 18 6.22 -14.19 -0.70
N THR A 19 7.53 -14.04 -0.81
CA THR A 19 8.17 -12.73 -0.99
C THR A 19 7.77 -12.10 -2.32
N LEU A 20 7.74 -12.89 -3.39
CA LEU A 20 7.28 -12.45 -4.70
C LEU A 20 5.79 -12.05 -4.65
N ALA A 21 4.96 -12.87 -4.01
CA ALA A 21 3.53 -12.57 -3.85
C ALA A 21 3.30 -11.30 -3.02
N LEU A 22 4.07 -11.09 -1.94
CA LEU A 22 4.01 -9.84 -1.17
C LEU A 22 4.32 -8.64 -2.06
N GLY A 23 5.41 -8.69 -2.84
CA GLY A 23 5.77 -7.63 -3.77
C GLY A 23 4.68 -7.36 -4.81
N THR A 24 4.15 -8.43 -5.44
CA THR A 24 3.08 -8.31 -6.43
C THR A 24 1.81 -7.71 -5.84
N ILE A 25 1.38 -8.19 -4.67
CA ILE A 25 0.17 -7.68 -4.01
C ILE A 25 0.36 -6.23 -3.57
N SER A 26 1.52 -5.87 -3.00
CA SER A 26 1.81 -4.48 -2.63
C SER A 26 1.81 -3.53 -3.83
N PHE A 27 2.30 -4.00 -4.98
CA PHE A 27 2.23 -3.25 -6.24
C PHE A 27 0.79 -3.07 -6.72
N VAL A 28 0.03 -4.17 -6.80
CA VAL A 28 -1.33 -4.20 -7.34
C VAL A 28 -2.32 -3.44 -6.45
N GLU A 29 -2.19 -3.56 -5.12
CA GLU A 29 -2.97 -2.77 -4.15
C GLU A 29 -2.84 -1.27 -4.39
N SER A 30 -1.63 -0.84 -4.70
CA SER A 30 -1.30 0.58 -4.87
C SER A 30 -1.70 1.13 -6.22
N SER A 31 -1.92 0.26 -7.20
CA SER A 31 -2.30 0.65 -8.57
C SER A 31 -3.82 0.64 -8.78
N VAL A 32 -4.45 -0.53 -8.73
CA VAL A 32 -5.87 -0.69 -9.14
C VAL A 32 -6.70 -1.63 -8.26
N PHE A 33 -6.10 -2.59 -7.55
CA PHE A 33 -6.84 -3.66 -6.85
C PHE A 33 -7.00 -3.43 -5.33
N PRO A 34 -8.14 -3.80 -4.72
CA PRO A 34 -8.41 -3.55 -3.29
C PRO A 34 -7.99 -4.71 -2.38
N ILE A 35 -6.84 -5.34 -2.62
CA ILE A 35 -6.34 -6.43 -1.75
C ILE A 35 -5.28 -5.85 -0.81
N PRO A 36 -5.53 -5.76 0.52
CA PRO A 36 -4.55 -5.22 1.45
C PRO A 36 -3.27 -6.08 1.51
N ALA A 37 -2.12 -5.49 1.30
CA ALA A 37 -0.82 -6.16 1.41
C ALA A 37 -0.57 -6.68 2.83
N ASP A 38 -1.18 -6.06 3.83
CA ASP A 38 -1.08 -6.44 5.25
C ASP A 38 -1.52 -7.89 5.51
N VAL A 39 -2.45 -8.41 4.72
CA VAL A 39 -2.93 -9.83 4.82
C VAL A 39 -1.77 -10.81 4.65
N LEU A 40 -0.78 -10.49 3.82
CA LEU A 40 0.44 -11.28 3.68
C LEU A 40 1.59 -10.77 4.54
N PHE A 41 1.75 -9.47 4.65
CA PHE A 41 2.86 -8.83 5.33
C PHE A 41 2.92 -9.22 6.81
N ILE A 42 1.80 -9.12 7.54
CA ILE A 42 1.75 -9.41 8.97
C ILE A 42 2.10 -10.87 9.29
N PRO A 43 1.48 -11.91 8.66
CA PRO A 43 1.86 -13.30 8.90
C PRO A 43 3.30 -13.62 8.50
N MET A 44 3.82 -13.00 7.43
CA MET A 44 5.20 -13.21 7.00
C MET A 44 6.20 -12.64 7.99
N CYS A 45 5.95 -11.45 8.54
CA CYS A 45 6.78 -10.85 9.59
C CYS A 45 6.69 -11.64 10.91
N ALA A 46 5.50 -12.12 11.27
CA ALA A 46 5.29 -12.95 12.43
C ALA A 46 6.00 -14.31 12.32
N ALA A 47 6.02 -14.92 11.12
CA ALA A 47 6.69 -16.19 10.86
C ALA A 47 8.22 -16.07 10.80
N ARG A 48 8.75 -14.91 10.40
CA ARG A 48 10.20 -14.65 10.25
C ARG A 48 10.55 -13.23 10.72
N PRO A 49 10.57 -12.99 12.04
CA PRO A 49 10.85 -11.65 12.60
C PRO A 49 12.24 -11.11 12.21
N GLU A 50 13.21 -12.01 11.99
CA GLU A 50 14.55 -11.66 11.52
C GLU A 50 14.56 -11.03 10.11
N ARG A 51 13.55 -11.33 9.29
CA ARG A 51 13.39 -10.79 7.93
C ARG A 51 12.37 -9.65 7.83
N ALA A 52 11.72 -9.28 8.93
CA ALA A 52 10.65 -8.29 8.93
C ALA A 52 11.06 -6.95 8.28
N MET A 53 12.26 -6.45 8.60
CA MET A 53 12.77 -5.21 8.00
C MET A 53 13.01 -5.32 6.49
N ARG A 54 13.50 -6.48 6.02
CA ARG A 54 13.67 -6.73 4.58
C ARG A 54 12.32 -6.82 3.86
N LEU A 55 11.34 -7.48 4.47
CA LEU A 55 9.98 -7.54 3.93
C LEU A 55 9.32 -6.16 3.87
N ALA A 56 9.54 -5.32 4.90
CA ALA A 56 9.09 -3.93 4.89
C ALA A 56 9.69 -3.13 3.73
N GLY A 57 10.99 -3.30 3.47
CA GLY A 57 11.65 -2.68 2.32
C GLY A 57 11.04 -3.10 0.98
N ILE A 58 10.82 -4.41 0.79
CA ILE A 58 10.20 -4.97 -0.43
C ILE A 58 8.79 -4.42 -0.60
N ALA A 59 7.95 -4.49 0.44
CA ALA A 59 6.59 -3.98 0.41
C ALA A 59 6.55 -2.47 0.10
N THR A 60 7.46 -1.69 0.69
CA THR A 60 7.56 -0.25 0.44
C THR A 60 7.91 0.03 -1.02
N VAL A 61 8.99 -0.57 -1.54
CA VAL A 61 9.45 -0.34 -2.90
C VAL A 61 8.39 -0.73 -3.93
N THR A 62 7.85 -1.94 -3.82
CA THR A 62 6.83 -2.43 -4.76
C THR A 62 5.53 -1.62 -4.67
N SER A 63 5.16 -1.19 -3.47
CA SER A 63 4.00 -0.31 -3.24
C SER A 63 4.19 1.08 -3.87
N VAL A 64 5.39 1.65 -3.77
CA VAL A 64 5.71 2.93 -4.43
C VAL A 64 5.68 2.78 -5.95
N LEU A 65 6.24 1.69 -6.49
CA LEU A 65 6.17 1.41 -7.93
C LEU A 65 4.73 1.25 -8.42
N GLY A 66 3.87 0.55 -7.65
CA GLY A 66 2.44 0.48 -7.94
C GLY A 66 1.75 1.84 -7.89
N GLY A 67 2.15 2.69 -6.93
CA GLY A 67 1.67 4.08 -6.85
C GLY A 67 2.07 4.92 -8.08
N ILE A 68 3.31 4.80 -8.54
CA ILE A 68 3.77 5.44 -9.78
C ILE A 68 2.94 4.97 -10.98
N PHE A 69 2.67 3.68 -11.07
CA PHE A 69 1.82 3.14 -12.12
C PHE A 69 0.39 3.70 -12.06
N GLY A 70 -0.21 3.80 -10.86
CA GLY A 70 -1.51 4.46 -10.66
C GLY A 70 -1.49 5.94 -11.03
N TRP A 71 -0.41 6.65 -10.72
CA TRP A 71 -0.20 8.04 -11.13
C TRP A 71 -0.15 8.16 -12.67
N LEU A 72 0.58 7.28 -13.36
CA LEU A 72 0.65 7.25 -14.82
C LEU A 72 -0.72 6.97 -15.45
N ILE A 73 -1.51 6.06 -14.89
CA ILE A 73 -2.89 5.80 -15.32
C ILE A 73 -3.74 7.08 -15.20
N GLY A 74 -3.64 7.77 -14.07
CA GLY A 74 -4.35 9.03 -13.85
C GLY A 74 -3.93 10.12 -14.84
N HIS A 75 -2.64 10.20 -15.14
CA HIS A 75 -2.08 11.25 -15.99
C HIS A 75 -2.35 11.03 -17.50
N PHE A 76 -2.22 9.79 -17.97
CA PHE A 76 -2.24 9.49 -19.41
C PHE A 76 -3.48 8.69 -19.87
N ALA A 77 -4.13 7.96 -18.99
CA ALA A 77 -5.15 6.99 -19.35
C ALA A 77 -6.42 7.07 -18.48
N PHE A 78 -6.72 8.23 -17.92
CA PHE A 78 -7.84 8.37 -16.98
C PHE A 78 -9.17 7.90 -17.58
N ASP A 79 -9.54 8.41 -18.75
CA ASP A 79 -10.84 8.10 -19.37
C ASP A 79 -10.96 6.64 -19.83
N TYR A 80 -9.85 6.02 -20.23
CA TYR A 80 -9.84 4.66 -20.78
C TYR A 80 -9.67 3.57 -19.71
N VAL A 81 -9.02 3.87 -18.60
CA VAL A 81 -8.67 2.87 -17.58
C VAL A 81 -9.25 3.24 -16.21
N ALA A 82 -8.96 4.46 -15.72
CA ALA A 82 -9.32 4.82 -14.37
C ALA A 82 -10.83 5.04 -14.19
N ARG A 83 -11.47 5.75 -15.14
CA ARG A 83 -12.92 6.02 -15.08
C ARG A 83 -13.75 4.73 -15.03
N PRO A 84 -13.60 3.74 -15.94
CA PRO A 84 -14.35 2.48 -15.87
C PRO A 84 -14.13 1.73 -14.57
N ILE A 85 -12.92 1.77 -14.02
CA ILE A 85 -12.61 1.15 -12.72
C ILE A 85 -13.36 1.85 -11.59
N LEU A 86 -13.35 3.19 -11.56
CA LEU A 86 -14.05 3.97 -10.53
C LEU A 86 -15.56 3.79 -10.63
N GLU A 87 -16.13 3.72 -11.84
CA GLU A 87 -17.54 3.43 -12.09
C GLU A 87 -17.92 2.03 -11.59
N PHE A 88 -17.12 1.00 -11.89
CA PHE A 88 -17.33 -0.37 -11.40
C PHE A 88 -17.38 -0.45 -9.87
N TYR A 89 -16.54 0.34 -9.18
CA TYR A 89 -16.52 0.39 -7.72
C TYR A 89 -17.51 1.41 -7.13
N HIS A 90 -18.34 2.06 -7.94
CA HIS A 90 -19.25 3.15 -7.51
C HIS A 90 -18.53 4.26 -6.72
N LYS A 91 -17.32 4.63 -7.13
CA LYS A 91 -16.47 5.63 -6.49
C LYS A 91 -16.23 6.87 -7.35
N LEU A 92 -16.85 6.96 -8.53
CA LEU A 92 -16.64 8.09 -9.43
C LEU A 92 -17.06 9.42 -8.80
N ASP A 93 -18.25 9.48 -8.16
CA ASP A 93 -18.75 10.70 -7.53
C ASP A 93 -17.84 11.17 -6.40
N ALA A 94 -17.38 10.24 -5.55
CA ALA A 94 -16.43 10.53 -4.47
C ALA A 94 -15.08 11.00 -5.01
N PHE A 95 -14.65 10.44 -6.15
CA PHE A 95 -13.42 10.84 -6.83
C PHE A 95 -13.54 12.25 -7.40
N GLU A 96 -14.63 12.59 -8.09
CA GLU A 96 -14.85 13.93 -8.67
C GLU A 96 -14.99 15.01 -7.58
N ALA A 97 -15.59 14.69 -6.42
CA ALA A 97 -15.63 15.57 -5.28
C ALA A 97 -14.21 15.87 -4.75
N LEU A 98 -13.39 14.83 -4.56
CA LEU A 98 -11.98 14.98 -4.17
C LEU A 98 -11.15 15.74 -5.21
N ARG A 99 -11.42 15.52 -6.49
CA ARG A 99 -10.79 16.25 -7.58
C ARG A 99 -11.08 17.74 -7.51
N ALA A 100 -12.32 18.11 -7.28
CA ALA A 100 -12.73 19.50 -7.17
C ALA A 100 -12.04 20.22 -5.98
N GLU A 101 -11.95 19.53 -4.82
CA GLU A 101 -11.23 20.03 -3.64
C GLU A 101 -9.71 20.15 -3.89
N ALA A 102 -9.13 19.15 -4.53
CA ALA A 102 -7.68 19.10 -4.75
C ALA A 102 -7.17 20.06 -5.83
N ALA A 103 -8.01 20.44 -6.79
CA ALA A 103 -7.64 21.33 -7.90
C ALA A 103 -7.16 22.72 -7.44
N GLY A 104 -7.58 23.16 -6.25
CA GLY A 104 -7.20 24.46 -5.68
C GLY A 104 -5.98 24.44 -4.75
N SER A 105 -5.49 23.28 -4.32
CA SER A 105 -4.43 23.22 -3.28
C SER A 105 -3.58 21.96 -3.33
N PRO A 106 -2.27 22.08 -3.68
CA PRO A 106 -1.31 20.98 -3.64
C PRO A 106 -1.18 20.31 -2.27
N TRP A 107 -1.43 21.06 -1.20
CA TRP A 107 -1.37 20.55 0.18
C TRP A 107 -2.42 19.48 0.49
N ILE A 108 -3.60 19.59 -0.14
CA ILE A 108 -4.64 18.56 0.00
C ILE A 108 -4.14 17.23 -0.53
N ILE A 109 -3.47 17.23 -1.67
CA ILE A 109 -2.88 16.00 -2.24
C ILE A 109 -1.82 15.41 -1.33
N LEU A 110 -0.93 16.23 -0.76
CA LEU A 110 0.08 15.74 0.18
C LEU A 110 -0.58 15.14 1.42
N LEU A 111 -1.61 15.80 1.97
CA LEU A 111 -2.36 15.28 3.10
C LEU A 111 -3.04 13.96 2.77
N LEU A 112 -3.69 13.86 1.61
CA LEU A 112 -4.33 12.63 1.14
C LEU A 112 -3.32 11.51 0.93
N LEU A 113 -2.13 11.78 0.39
CA LEU A 113 -1.05 10.81 0.21
C LEU A 113 -0.55 10.28 1.56
N VAL A 114 -0.34 11.16 2.53
CA VAL A 114 0.12 10.77 3.87
C VAL A 114 -0.95 9.96 4.60
N THR A 115 -2.19 10.45 4.66
CA THR A 115 -3.29 9.75 5.34
C THR A 115 -3.63 8.43 4.69
N SER A 116 -3.66 8.37 3.36
CA SER A 116 -3.87 7.15 2.60
C SER A 116 -2.73 6.14 2.80
N GLY A 117 -1.48 6.61 2.83
CA GLY A 117 -0.31 5.76 3.04
C GLY A 117 -0.24 5.18 4.46
N LEU A 118 -0.66 5.94 5.48
CA LEU A 118 -0.62 5.53 6.88
C LEU A 118 -1.89 4.78 7.31
N ALA A 119 -3.07 5.34 7.00
CA ALA A 119 -4.35 4.87 7.52
C ALA A 119 -5.25 4.19 6.49
N HIS A 120 -4.85 4.09 5.21
CA HIS A 120 -5.65 3.59 4.07
C HIS A 120 -6.96 4.39 3.82
N LEU A 121 -7.05 5.60 4.32
CA LEU A 121 -8.19 6.48 4.17
C LEU A 121 -7.76 7.85 3.62
N PRO A 122 -8.24 8.24 2.45
CA PRO A 122 -8.98 7.43 1.45
C PRO A 122 -8.14 6.31 0.84
N PRO A 123 -8.74 5.36 0.08
CA PRO A 123 -7.99 4.27 -0.54
C PRO A 123 -6.86 4.80 -1.44
N MET A 124 -5.67 4.26 -1.28
CA MET A 124 -4.45 4.76 -1.93
C MET A 124 -4.55 4.84 -3.46
N LYS A 125 -5.21 3.86 -4.10
CA LYS A 125 -5.46 3.86 -5.55
C LYS A 125 -6.23 5.10 -6.02
N VAL A 126 -7.18 5.60 -5.23
CA VAL A 126 -7.92 6.83 -5.55
C VAL A 126 -6.99 8.03 -5.54
N VAL A 127 -6.14 8.12 -4.52
CA VAL A 127 -5.19 9.23 -4.36
C VAL A 127 -4.09 9.20 -5.40
N THR A 128 -3.58 8.02 -5.78
CA THR A 128 -2.54 7.89 -6.82
C THR A 128 -3.07 8.31 -8.19
N ILE A 129 -4.27 7.84 -8.57
CA ILE A 129 -4.91 8.21 -9.84
C ILE A 129 -5.25 9.70 -9.85
N LEU A 130 -5.82 10.23 -8.75
CA LEU A 130 -6.13 11.66 -8.60
C LEU A 130 -4.88 12.53 -8.76
N SER A 131 -3.78 12.15 -8.10
CA SER A 131 -2.52 12.88 -8.18
C SER A 131 -2.00 12.96 -9.62
N GLY A 132 -2.12 11.86 -10.38
CA GLY A 132 -1.77 11.83 -11.79
C GLY A 132 -2.68 12.71 -12.65
N LEU A 133 -3.99 12.62 -12.45
CA LEU A 133 -4.99 13.36 -13.21
C LEU A 133 -4.84 14.89 -13.08
N ILE A 134 -4.55 15.38 -11.87
CA ILE A 134 -4.35 16.82 -11.63
C ILE A 134 -2.93 17.30 -11.97
N GLY A 135 -2.04 16.39 -12.45
CA GLY A 135 -0.66 16.74 -12.78
C GLY A 135 0.20 17.04 -11.55
N PHE A 136 -0.09 16.43 -10.38
CA PHE A 136 0.74 16.59 -9.20
C PHE A 136 2.17 16.12 -9.45
N SER A 137 3.16 16.86 -8.95
CA SER A 137 4.59 16.61 -9.18
C SER A 137 4.98 15.16 -8.84
N LEU A 138 5.44 14.39 -9.82
CA LEU A 138 5.85 13.00 -9.66
C LEU A 138 6.98 12.81 -8.63
N PRO A 139 8.05 13.65 -8.58
CA PRO A 139 9.07 13.55 -7.53
C PRO A 139 8.53 13.73 -6.12
N LEU A 140 7.62 14.71 -5.91
CA LEU A 140 6.98 14.93 -4.61
C LEU A 140 6.03 13.78 -4.26
N PHE A 141 5.33 13.23 -5.24
CA PHE A 141 4.51 12.02 -5.07
C PHE A 141 5.36 10.85 -4.59
N ILE A 142 6.48 10.56 -5.27
CA ILE A 142 7.39 9.46 -4.92
C ILE A 142 7.95 9.65 -3.50
N LEU A 143 8.42 10.84 -3.17
CA LEU A 143 8.98 11.14 -1.85
C LEU A 143 7.94 10.94 -0.74
N SER A 144 6.73 11.50 -0.89
CA SER A 144 5.66 11.36 0.08
C SER A 144 5.18 9.91 0.22
N ALA A 145 5.13 9.15 -0.90
CA ALA A 145 4.78 7.74 -0.90
C ALA A 145 5.83 6.89 -0.17
N ILE A 146 7.13 7.14 -0.39
CA ILE A 146 8.22 6.46 0.32
C ILE A 146 8.12 6.73 1.82
N VAL A 147 7.95 7.98 2.22
CA VAL A 147 7.85 8.36 3.63
C VAL A 147 6.62 7.74 4.29
N ALA A 148 5.44 7.93 3.73
CA ALA A 148 4.19 7.46 4.34
C ALA A 148 4.12 5.92 4.41
N ARG A 149 4.45 5.23 3.31
CA ARG A 149 4.40 3.76 3.25
C ARG A 149 5.56 3.11 3.97
N GLY A 150 6.76 3.68 3.83
CA GLY A 150 7.93 3.25 4.57
C GLY A 150 7.67 3.34 6.07
N ALA A 151 7.24 4.48 6.57
CA ALA A 151 6.92 4.67 7.98
C ALA A 151 5.94 3.60 8.48
N ARG A 152 4.88 3.31 7.72
CA ARG A 152 3.90 2.29 8.08
C ARG A 152 4.49 0.87 8.12
N PHE A 153 5.09 0.40 7.00
CA PHE A 153 5.60 -0.97 6.93
C PHE A 153 6.76 -1.20 7.91
N TYR A 154 7.64 -0.22 8.09
CA TYR A 154 8.73 -0.33 9.05
C TYR A 154 8.24 -0.27 10.50
N ALA A 155 7.23 0.55 10.82
CA ALA A 155 6.62 0.58 12.15
C ALA A 155 5.94 -0.76 12.49
N LEU A 156 5.18 -1.33 11.55
CA LEU A 156 4.57 -2.66 11.72
C LEU A 156 5.63 -3.76 11.85
N ALA A 157 6.67 -3.76 11.02
CA ALA A 157 7.75 -4.72 11.09
C ALA A 157 8.49 -4.64 12.43
N TRP A 158 8.76 -3.42 12.91
CA TRP A 158 9.40 -3.19 14.19
C TRP A 158 8.53 -3.67 15.35
N ALA A 159 7.24 -3.32 15.35
CA ALA A 159 6.31 -3.74 16.41
C ALA A 159 6.17 -5.27 16.47
N LEU A 160 6.05 -5.94 15.33
CA LEU A 160 5.96 -7.41 15.27
C LEU A 160 7.25 -8.09 15.72
N ARG A 161 8.41 -7.53 15.36
CA ARG A 161 9.71 -8.02 15.80
C ARG A 161 9.90 -7.85 17.31
N TYR A 162 9.58 -6.68 17.84
CA TYR A 162 9.76 -6.34 19.25
C TYR A 162 8.87 -7.20 20.17
N ASN A 163 7.60 -7.37 19.84
CA ASN A 163 6.68 -8.17 20.65
C ASN A 163 7.10 -9.66 20.72
N ARG A 164 7.66 -10.20 19.64
CA ARG A 164 8.18 -11.58 19.64
C ARG A 164 9.44 -11.74 20.50
N LEU A 165 10.34 -10.77 20.51
CA LEU A 165 11.52 -10.80 21.36
C LEU A 165 11.14 -10.76 22.84
N ARG A 166 10.19 -9.92 23.23
CA ARG A 166 9.67 -9.86 24.60
C ARG A 166 9.02 -11.17 25.07
N ILE A 167 8.25 -11.83 24.21
CA ILE A 167 7.64 -13.11 24.52
C ILE A 167 8.71 -14.20 24.69
N ALA A 168 9.76 -14.19 23.87
CA ALA A 168 10.87 -15.14 23.97
C ALA A 168 11.75 -14.94 25.20
N GLU A 169 11.79 -13.73 25.77
CA GLU A 169 12.51 -13.43 27.01
C GLU A 169 11.70 -13.77 28.27
N MET A 170 10.39 -13.98 28.15
CA MET A 170 9.50 -14.33 29.28
C MET A 170 9.25 -15.83 29.45
N VAL A 171 9.75 -16.67 28.52
CA VAL A 171 9.66 -18.13 28.51
C VAL A 171 11.04 -18.77 28.61
#